data_19077c61710a4098b4c0a637e1336d35
#
_entry.id   19077c61710a4098b4c0a637e1336d35
#
_cell.length_a   1.000
_cell.length_b   1.000
_cell.length_c   1.000
_cell.angle_alpha   90.00
_cell.angle_beta   90.00
_cell.angle_gamma   90.00
#
_symmetry.space_group_name_H-M   'P 1'
#
loop_
_entity.id
_entity.type
_entity.pdbx_description
1 polymer ?
#
loop_
_entity_poly.entity_id
_entity_poly.type
_entity_poly.pdbx_seq_one_letter_code
_entity_poly.pdbx_strand_id
1 'polypeptide(L)'
;YNKNETPERLTVNGQPVKANGESGKTPTFNVDSEGYWQVSYDEGKNYEYIYKEGTTDKVSATGDGSAPAEDKNFKSVTVENNELVLVLAGEDAPTIRIPIISDFECSFAAEDLEQIQEFSAGETKEFTMTMRGVKNTMITAPEGWSAKFSKEAGKENVLVVTAPASSAKMMTRATADNSTDIAVLATNGKYAMIAKIQVSIKNRTDYKADFDHGKDITIGGITINNQIYSDADIQILDATDADVALDTYFSATMSKPVILFLTGTAHNFTTTGVKSISNDVIIIGRYDDEQVTLRPINCWKSCKGKLLFKNIKIDLSDLNGGSNAGYFINNAGVISKGDFTDICIDNCLIANVLKPIYYDAAQKTYFGIDNISVQDTRIEVNAIKIALINIYKGFNLGDYKIKTKTLEKNIKNKSYA
;
A
#
# COMPACT_ATOMS: atom_id res chain seq x y z
N TYR A 1 -39.51 19.22 -4.54
CA TYR A 1 -38.61 20.16 -5.19
C TYR A 1 -39.29 20.69 -6.44
N ASN A 2 -39.73 21.95 -6.38
CA ASN A 2 -40.29 22.63 -7.55
C ASN A 2 -39.14 23.27 -8.33
N LYS A 3 -38.91 22.83 -9.56
CA LYS A 3 -37.71 23.13 -10.36
C LYS A 3 -37.61 24.60 -10.83
N ASN A 4 -38.57 25.46 -10.48
CA ASN A 4 -38.69 26.81 -11.03
C ASN A 4 -38.63 27.95 -9.99
N GLU A 5 -38.29 27.65 -8.74
CA GLU A 5 -38.14 28.72 -7.73
C GLU A 5 -36.66 28.92 -7.38
N THR A 6 -36.24 30.15 -7.33
CA THR A 6 -34.90 30.54 -6.84
C THR A 6 -34.78 30.07 -5.39
N PRO A 7 -33.73 29.32 -5.01
CA PRO A 7 -33.61 28.82 -3.64
C PRO A 7 -33.53 30.02 -2.67
N GLU A 8 -34.53 30.17 -1.82
CA GLU A 8 -34.49 31.14 -0.73
C GLU A 8 -33.56 30.64 0.38
N ARG A 9 -32.75 31.57 0.91
CA ARG A 9 -31.83 31.31 1.99
C ARG A 9 -32.60 31.11 3.29
N LEU A 10 -32.45 29.95 3.95
CA LEU A 10 -33.03 29.74 5.28
C LEU A 10 -32.43 30.74 6.25
N THR A 11 -33.31 31.49 6.95
CA THR A 11 -32.92 32.43 8.00
C THR A 11 -33.70 32.15 9.29
N VAL A 12 -33.03 32.36 10.42
CA VAL A 12 -33.66 32.36 11.76
C VAL A 12 -33.38 33.73 12.37
N ASN A 13 -34.45 34.43 12.78
CA ASN A 13 -34.38 35.81 13.29
C ASN A 13 -33.65 36.79 12.34
N GLY A 14 -33.84 36.64 11.01
CA GLY A 14 -33.22 37.48 10.01
C GLY A 14 -31.73 37.20 9.71
N GLN A 15 -31.13 36.23 10.38
CA GLN A 15 -29.74 35.81 10.13
C GLN A 15 -29.70 34.52 9.29
N PRO A 16 -28.77 34.41 8.30
CA PRO A 16 -28.62 33.22 7.51
C PRO A 16 -28.26 32.00 8.38
N VAL A 17 -28.97 30.88 8.22
CA VAL A 17 -28.60 29.63 8.83
C VAL A 17 -27.35 29.11 8.12
N LYS A 18 -26.23 29.03 8.82
CA LYS A 18 -25.00 28.41 8.32
C LYS A 18 -25.15 26.90 8.40
N ALA A 19 -24.93 26.21 7.28
CA ALA A 19 -24.90 24.72 7.25
C ALA A 19 -23.70 24.13 8.01
N ASN A 20 -22.67 24.95 8.26
CA ASN A 20 -21.56 24.59 9.14
C ASN A 20 -21.85 25.15 10.54
N GLY A 21 -22.60 24.41 11.36
CA GLY A 21 -22.58 24.61 12.79
C GLY A 21 -21.18 24.32 13.32
N GLU A 22 -20.77 25.03 14.38
CA GLU A 22 -19.63 24.58 15.18
C GLU A 22 -19.86 23.12 15.56
N SER A 23 -18.78 22.30 15.60
CA SER A 23 -18.86 20.87 15.94
C SER A 23 -19.81 20.66 17.11
N GLY A 24 -20.95 20.04 16.85
CA GLY A 24 -21.96 19.82 17.87
C GLY A 24 -21.34 19.01 18.98
N LYS A 25 -21.30 19.56 20.18
CA LYS A 25 -20.83 18.82 21.36
C LYS A 25 -21.82 17.70 21.59
N THR A 26 -21.34 16.44 21.62
CA THR A 26 -22.19 15.30 21.97
C THR A 26 -22.59 15.44 23.43
N PRO A 27 -23.88 15.52 23.77
CA PRO A 27 -24.31 15.63 25.15
C PRO A 27 -23.96 14.36 25.91
N THR A 28 -23.47 14.52 27.12
CA THR A 28 -23.21 13.42 28.07
C THR A 28 -24.37 13.36 29.07
N PHE A 29 -24.91 12.18 29.29
CA PHE A 29 -25.98 11.96 30.23
C PHE A 29 -25.44 11.32 31.50
N ASN A 30 -26.02 11.68 32.65
CA ASN A 30 -25.73 11.13 33.94
C ASN A 30 -27.05 10.94 34.72
N VAL A 31 -26.99 10.09 35.74
CA VAL A 31 -28.06 9.96 36.74
C VAL A 31 -27.46 10.33 38.10
N ASP A 32 -28.06 11.27 38.78
CA ASP A 32 -27.59 11.68 40.11
C ASP A 32 -27.87 10.62 41.22
N SER A 33 -27.38 10.86 42.40
CA SER A 33 -27.56 9.94 43.55
C SER A 33 -29.03 9.76 44.00
N GLU A 34 -29.89 10.66 43.57
CA GLU A 34 -31.34 10.61 43.85
C GLU A 34 -32.14 9.94 42.72
N GLY A 35 -31.46 9.52 41.62
CA GLY A 35 -32.07 8.81 40.51
C GLY A 35 -32.70 9.70 39.43
N TYR A 36 -32.25 10.96 39.27
CA TYR A 36 -32.76 11.88 38.26
C TYR A 36 -31.80 12.04 37.09
N TRP A 37 -32.33 12.14 35.90
CA TRP A 37 -31.55 12.37 34.70
C TRP A 37 -30.97 13.79 34.64
N GLN A 38 -29.70 13.84 34.26
CA GLN A 38 -28.95 15.06 34.03
C GLN A 38 -28.29 15.00 32.64
N VAL A 39 -28.12 16.15 32.01
CA VAL A 39 -27.39 16.29 30.73
C VAL A 39 -26.29 17.32 30.86
N SER A 40 -25.16 17.04 30.25
CA SER A 40 -24.03 17.96 30.11
C SER A 40 -23.73 18.22 28.65
N TYR A 41 -23.52 19.47 28.30
CA TYR A 41 -23.10 19.92 26.97
C TYR A 41 -21.63 20.38 26.93
N ASP A 42 -20.87 20.16 28.00
CA ASP A 42 -19.48 20.59 28.17
C ASP A 42 -18.55 19.44 28.62
N GLU A 43 -18.78 18.27 28.06
CA GLU A 43 -17.99 17.06 28.28
C GLU A 43 -18.04 16.54 29.75
N GLY A 44 -19.17 16.73 30.40
CA GLY A 44 -19.37 16.22 31.76
C GLY A 44 -18.85 17.14 32.88
N LYS A 45 -18.48 18.38 32.57
CA LYS A 45 -18.00 19.36 33.58
C LYS A 45 -19.12 19.96 34.38
N ASN A 46 -20.24 20.28 33.74
CA ASN A 46 -21.45 20.80 34.36
C ASN A 46 -22.65 20.00 33.90
N TYR A 47 -23.51 19.64 34.85
CA TYR A 47 -24.74 18.88 34.58
C TYR A 47 -25.96 19.71 34.93
N GLU A 48 -26.96 19.68 34.07
CA GLU A 48 -28.28 20.28 34.27
C GLU A 48 -29.34 19.17 34.35
N TYR A 49 -30.37 19.35 35.18
CA TYR A 49 -31.46 18.40 35.26
C TYR A 49 -32.34 18.44 34.00
N ILE A 50 -32.81 17.27 33.61
CA ILE A 50 -33.82 17.15 32.57
C ILE A 50 -35.18 17.22 33.27
N TYR A 51 -36.05 18.12 32.78
CA TYR A 51 -37.40 18.33 33.30
C TYR A 51 -38.45 17.77 32.35
N LYS A 52 -39.60 17.36 32.91
CA LYS A 52 -40.77 16.99 32.09
C LYS A 52 -41.29 18.23 31.35
N GLU A 53 -41.69 18.05 30.11
CA GLU A 53 -42.11 19.14 29.25
C GLU A 53 -43.20 20.01 29.92
N GLY A 54 -42.95 21.33 29.96
CA GLY A 54 -43.89 22.30 30.56
C GLY A 54 -43.99 22.30 32.07
N THR A 55 -43.12 21.59 32.78
CA THR A 55 -43.10 21.51 34.27
C THR A 55 -41.73 21.80 34.85
N THR A 56 -41.67 21.93 36.17
CA THR A 56 -40.42 21.98 36.96
C THR A 56 -40.05 20.62 37.56
N ASP A 57 -40.76 19.54 37.20
CA ASP A 57 -40.51 18.21 37.73
C ASP A 57 -39.34 17.54 36.98
N LYS A 58 -38.34 17.11 37.75
CA LYS A 58 -37.18 16.38 37.20
C LYS A 58 -37.60 15.03 36.64
N VAL A 59 -36.94 14.59 35.53
CA VAL A 59 -37.17 13.27 34.97
C VAL A 59 -36.42 12.23 35.78
N SER A 60 -37.15 11.31 36.39
CA SER A 60 -36.57 10.19 37.14
C SER A 60 -35.99 9.14 36.18
N ALA A 61 -34.81 8.65 36.48
CA ALA A 61 -34.17 7.53 35.73
C ALA A 61 -34.78 6.17 36.16
N THR A 62 -35.40 6.10 37.32
CA THR A 62 -36.04 4.90 37.85
C THR A 62 -37.55 4.84 37.55
N GLY A 63 -38.05 5.83 36.78
CA GLY A 63 -39.52 6.04 36.65
C GLY A 63 -40.11 6.71 37.90
N ASP A 64 -41.37 7.15 37.81
CA ASP A 64 -42.05 7.89 38.89
C ASP A 64 -42.60 7.03 40.04
N GLY A 65 -41.98 5.85 40.30
CA GLY A 65 -42.34 5.03 41.49
C GLY A 65 -43.74 4.42 41.47
N SER A 66 -44.54 4.69 40.46
CA SER A 66 -45.71 3.87 40.13
C SER A 66 -45.21 2.51 39.75
N ALA A 67 -45.83 1.44 40.23
CA ALA A 67 -45.57 0.06 39.83
C ALA A 67 -45.30 0.05 38.30
N PRO A 68 -44.28 -0.70 37.82
CA PRO A 68 -43.89 -0.64 36.41
C PRO A 68 -45.15 -0.70 35.59
N ALA A 69 -45.42 0.37 34.80
CA ALA A 69 -46.51 0.34 33.85
C ALA A 69 -46.30 -0.92 33.10
N GLU A 70 -47.28 -1.85 33.11
CA GLU A 70 -47.18 -3.12 32.38
C GLU A 70 -46.65 -2.76 31.00
N ASP A 71 -45.51 -3.35 30.62
CA ASP A 71 -44.93 -3.08 29.32
C ASP A 71 -45.99 -3.34 28.28
N LYS A 72 -46.49 -2.28 27.64
CA LYS A 72 -47.61 -2.39 26.70
C LYS A 72 -47.35 -3.34 25.55
N ASN A 73 -46.09 -3.70 25.33
CA ASN A 73 -45.65 -4.54 24.23
C ASN A 73 -45.30 -5.96 24.70
N PHE A 74 -44.70 -6.11 25.91
CA PHE A 74 -44.28 -7.41 26.42
C PHE A 74 -44.86 -7.65 27.82
N LYS A 75 -45.45 -8.84 27.99
CA LYS A 75 -45.89 -9.35 29.29
C LYS A 75 -44.70 -9.86 30.09
N SER A 76 -43.75 -10.51 29.42
CA SER A 76 -42.48 -10.90 30.02
C SER A 76 -41.37 -11.06 28.95
N VAL A 77 -40.12 -10.84 29.38
CA VAL A 77 -38.89 -11.11 28.62
C VAL A 77 -38.02 -11.95 29.52
N THR A 78 -37.81 -13.22 29.15
CA THR A 78 -37.05 -14.17 29.95
C THR A 78 -36.03 -14.90 29.07
N VAL A 79 -34.96 -15.43 29.68
CA VAL A 79 -34.04 -16.35 29.04
C VAL A 79 -34.26 -17.73 29.63
N GLU A 80 -34.73 -18.67 28.81
CA GLU A 80 -35.06 -20.04 29.22
C GLU A 80 -34.43 -21.02 28.22
N ASN A 81 -33.70 -22.00 28.69
CA ASN A 81 -33.12 -23.06 27.84
C ASN A 81 -32.29 -22.53 26.63
N ASN A 82 -31.51 -21.50 26.83
CA ASN A 82 -30.76 -20.80 25.75
C ASN A 82 -31.68 -20.17 24.69
N GLU A 83 -32.87 -19.77 25.07
CA GLU A 83 -33.79 -19.01 24.20
C GLU A 83 -34.19 -17.73 24.91
N LEU A 84 -34.22 -16.61 24.19
CA LEU A 84 -34.89 -15.39 24.60
C LEU A 84 -36.39 -15.60 24.35
N VAL A 85 -37.15 -15.64 25.44
CA VAL A 85 -38.59 -15.85 25.38
C VAL A 85 -39.29 -14.50 25.58
N LEU A 86 -39.94 -14.01 24.53
CA LEU A 86 -40.72 -12.80 24.52
C LEU A 86 -42.20 -13.17 24.59
N VAL A 87 -42.84 -12.88 25.69
CA VAL A 87 -44.29 -13.01 25.77
C VAL A 87 -44.90 -11.64 25.54
N LEU A 88 -45.63 -11.48 24.46
CA LEU A 88 -46.27 -10.22 24.10
C LEU A 88 -47.41 -9.91 25.07
N ALA A 89 -47.74 -8.60 25.24
CA ALA A 89 -48.88 -8.17 26.00
C ALA A 89 -50.21 -8.41 25.19
N GLY A 90 -51.30 -8.86 25.88
CA GLY A 90 -52.61 -9.15 25.29
C GLY A 90 -53.15 -10.52 25.69
N GLU A 91 -54.45 -10.72 25.67
CA GLU A 91 -55.09 -11.97 26.13
C GLU A 91 -54.71 -13.20 25.28
N ASP A 92 -54.50 -13.02 23.97
CA ASP A 92 -54.09 -14.08 23.03
C ASP A 92 -52.74 -13.81 22.38
N ALA A 93 -51.89 -13.04 23.03
CA ALA A 93 -50.62 -12.62 22.43
C ALA A 93 -49.63 -13.79 22.30
N PRO A 94 -48.95 -13.93 21.16
CA PRO A 94 -48.02 -15.00 20.92
C PRO A 94 -46.77 -14.92 21.76
N THR A 95 -46.21 -16.07 22.12
CA THR A 95 -44.86 -16.17 22.69
C THR A 95 -43.88 -16.37 21.55
N ILE A 96 -42.90 -15.46 21.46
CA ILE A 96 -41.82 -15.55 20.49
C ILE A 96 -40.58 -16.12 21.21
N ARG A 97 -39.99 -17.18 20.63
CA ARG A 97 -38.76 -17.79 21.12
C ARG A 97 -37.63 -17.54 20.13
N ILE A 98 -36.59 -16.87 20.59
CA ILE A 98 -35.41 -16.57 19.80
C ILE A 98 -34.24 -17.35 20.41
N PRO A 99 -33.66 -18.33 19.70
CA PRO A 99 -32.53 -19.07 20.24
C PRO A 99 -31.31 -18.17 20.47
N ILE A 100 -30.71 -18.25 21.67
CA ILE A 100 -29.44 -17.62 21.97
C ILE A 100 -28.33 -18.59 21.56
N ILE A 101 -27.61 -18.24 20.52
CA ILE A 101 -26.57 -19.08 19.93
C ILE A 101 -25.22 -18.68 20.55
N SER A 102 -24.95 -19.11 21.78
CA SER A 102 -23.70 -18.83 22.47
C SER A 102 -22.53 -19.75 22.06
N ASP A 103 -22.86 -20.94 21.55
CA ASP A 103 -21.89 -22.02 21.31
C ASP A 103 -21.65 -22.29 19.82
N PHE A 104 -22.10 -21.41 18.93
CA PHE A 104 -21.88 -21.52 17.50
C PHE A 104 -21.34 -20.21 16.94
N GLU A 105 -20.11 -20.24 16.45
CA GLU A 105 -19.43 -19.07 15.89
C GLU A 105 -18.55 -19.47 14.71
N CYS A 106 -18.56 -18.62 13.67
CA CYS A 106 -17.65 -18.67 12.54
C CYS A 106 -17.40 -17.23 12.09
N SER A 107 -16.23 -16.68 12.40
CA SER A 107 -15.89 -15.31 12.05
C SER A 107 -14.41 -15.17 11.73
N PHE A 108 -14.09 -14.21 10.85
CA PHE A 108 -12.74 -13.70 10.66
C PHE A 108 -12.38 -12.78 11.81
N ALA A 109 -11.07 -12.52 12.02
CA ALA A 109 -10.61 -11.51 12.95
C ALA A 109 -11.11 -10.11 12.51
N ALA A 110 -11.41 -9.24 13.50
CA ALA A 110 -11.97 -7.92 13.19
C ALA A 110 -11.02 -7.09 12.29
N GLU A 111 -9.73 -7.18 12.54
CA GLU A 111 -8.68 -6.52 11.76
C GLU A 111 -8.66 -6.92 10.28
N ASP A 112 -9.04 -8.17 9.96
CA ASP A 112 -9.10 -8.64 8.57
C ASP A 112 -10.34 -8.11 7.84
N LEU A 113 -11.35 -7.64 8.57
CA LEU A 113 -12.61 -7.13 8.03
C LEU A 113 -12.64 -5.61 7.85
N GLU A 114 -11.69 -4.87 8.46
CA GLU A 114 -11.64 -3.41 8.40
C GLU A 114 -11.33 -2.86 7.01
N GLN A 115 -10.69 -3.67 6.16
CA GLN A 115 -10.30 -3.28 4.80
C GLN A 115 -10.34 -4.46 3.83
N ILE A 116 -10.40 -4.15 2.54
CA ILE A 116 -10.27 -5.14 1.48
C ILE A 116 -8.87 -5.74 1.54
N GLN A 117 -8.77 -7.06 1.57
CA GLN A 117 -7.50 -7.78 1.60
C GLN A 117 -6.89 -7.84 0.19
N GLU A 118 -5.85 -7.04 -0.02
CA GLU A 118 -5.18 -6.96 -1.32
C GLU A 118 -4.13 -8.06 -1.48
N PHE A 119 -4.11 -8.69 -2.64
CA PHE A 119 -3.17 -9.77 -3.01
C PHE A 119 -2.42 -9.42 -4.27
N SER A 120 -1.14 -9.75 -4.33
CA SER A 120 -0.43 -9.84 -5.61
C SER A 120 -0.89 -11.09 -6.37
N ALA A 121 -0.69 -11.11 -7.69
CA ALA A 121 -1.07 -12.29 -8.49
C ALA A 121 -0.32 -13.54 -8.00
N GLY A 122 -1.05 -14.62 -7.71
CA GLY A 122 -0.51 -15.87 -7.17
C GLY A 122 -0.14 -15.83 -5.70
N GLU A 123 -0.29 -14.71 -5.01
CA GLU A 123 0.01 -14.60 -3.58
C GLU A 123 -0.92 -15.47 -2.74
N THR A 124 -0.37 -16.04 -1.67
CA THR A 124 -1.12 -16.81 -0.68
C THR A 124 -1.05 -16.12 0.68
N LYS A 125 -2.22 -15.94 1.32
CA LYS A 125 -2.33 -15.43 2.70
C LYS A 125 -3.11 -16.40 3.57
N GLU A 126 -2.80 -16.37 4.87
CA GLU A 126 -3.46 -17.17 5.90
C GLU A 126 -4.34 -16.27 6.78
N PHE A 127 -5.59 -16.67 7.01
CA PHE A 127 -6.55 -15.96 7.86
C PHE A 127 -6.99 -16.88 8.99
N THR A 128 -6.72 -16.48 10.22
CA THR A 128 -7.16 -17.25 11.39
C THR A 128 -8.62 -16.94 11.68
N MET A 129 -9.46 -17.97 11.70
CA MET A 129 -10.89 -17.84 11.97
C MET A 129 -11.24 -18.28 13.39
N THR A 130 -12.17 -17.60 14.02
CA THR A 130 -12.80 -18.09 15.25
C THR A 130 -13.90 -19.08 14.86
N MET A 131 -13.76 -20.34 15.27
CA MET A 131 -14.72 -21.40 14.97
C MET A 131 -15.10 -22.12 16.25
N ARG A 132 -16.36 -22.03 16.65
CA ARG A 132 -16.93 -22.75 17.82
C ARG A 132 -18.19 -23.50 17.42
N GLY A 133 -18.32 -24.73 17.86
CA GLY A 133 -19.49 -25.55 17.59
C GLY A 133 -19.78 -25.87 16.12
N VAL A 134 -18.84 -25.60 15.22
CA VAL A 134 -18.95 -25.85 13.78
C VAL A 134 -18.73 -27.34 13.51
N LYS A 135 -19.62 -27.99 12.75
CA LYS A 135 -19.48 -29.40 12.34
C LYS A 135 -19.06 -29.54 10.88
N ASN A 136 -19.58 -28.68 10.02
CA ASN A 136 -19.28 -28.70 8.59
C ASN A 136 -19.08 -27.27 8.08
N THR A 137 -18.22 -27.14 7.08
CA THR A 137 -17.98 -25.89 6.37
C THR A 137 -18.07 -26.10 4.87
N MET A 138 -18.54 -25.08 4.16
CA MET A 138 -18.46 -24.98 2.71
C MET A 138 -17.86 -23.62 2.37
N ILE A 139 -16.83 -23.63 1.52
CA ILE A 139 -16.13 -22.41 1.11
C ILE A 139 -16.54 -22.08 -0.31
N THR A 140 -16.89 -20.81 -0.53
CA THR A 140 -17.11 -20.25 -1.87
C THR A 140 -16.04 -19.22 -2.12
N ALA A 141 -15.34 -19.35 -3.23
CA ALA A 141 -14.34 -18.40 -3.70
C ALA A 141 -14.69 -18.00 -5.14
N PRO A 142 -14.37 -16.78 -5.57
CA PRO A 142 -14.61 -16.33 -6.93
C PRO A 142 -13.73 -17.06 -7.95
N GLU A 143 -14.05 -16.91 -9.22
CA GLU A 143 -13.31 -17.57 -10.31
C GLU A 143 -11.83 -17.23 -10.26
N GLY A 144 -10.99 -18.24 -10.31
CA GLY A 144 -9.53 -18.14 -10.26
C GLY A 144 -8.91 -18.05 -8.87
N TRP A 145 -9.71 -17.77 -7.83
CA TRP A 145 -9.26 -17.80 -6.44
C TRP A 145 -9.34 -19.22 -5.86
N SER A 146 -8.43 -19.55 -4.97
CA SER A 146 -8.45 -20.79 -4.19
C SER A 146 -8.53 -20.45 -2.72
N ALA A 147 -9.50 -21.05 -2.01
CA ALA A 147 -9.61 -20.92 -0.57
C ALA A 147 -9.86 -22.29 0.05
N LYS A 148 -9.11 -22.65 1.07
CA LYS A 148 -9.21 -23.94 1.78
C LYS A 148 -8.70 -23.82 3.19
N PHE A 149 -9.25 -24.62 4.12
CA PHE A 149 -8.66 -24.73 5.44
C PHE A 149 -7.29 -25.43 5.40
N SER A 150 -6.40 -25.01 6.26
CA SER A 150 -5.10 -25.65 6.44
C SER A 150 -5.29 -27.09 6.87
N LYS A 151 -4.37 -27.97 6.40
CA LYS A 151 -4.30 -29.37 6.83
C LYS A 151 -3.18 -29.59 7.85
N GLU A 152 -2.49 -28.53 8.25
CA GLU A 152 -1.45 -28.58 9.25
C GLU A 152 -2.05 -28.75 10.64
N ALA A 153 -1.45 -29.64 11.45
CA ALA A 153 -1.88 -29.84 12.83
C ALA A 153 -1.74 -28.54 13.64
N GLY A 154 -2.81 -28.16 14.35
CA GLY A 154 -2.87 -26.92 15.12
C GLY A 154 -3.25 -25.66 14.32
N LYS A 155 -3.52 -25.79 13.01
CA LYS A 155 -3.99 -24.72 12.12
C LYS A 155 -5.33 -25.05 11.46
N GLU A 156 -6.14 -25.88 12.09
CA GLU A 156 -7.43 -26.35 11.51
C GLU A 156 -8.42 -25.19 11.25
N ASN A 157 -8.25 -24.10 11.99
CA ASN A 157 -9.09 -22.89 11.84
C ASN A 157 -8.43 -21.82 10.93
N VAL A 158 -7.36 -22.14 10.24
CA VAL A 158 -6.68 -21.20 9.35
C VAL A 158 -7.18 -21.40 7.93
N LEU A 159 -7.81 -20.39 7.37
CA LEU A 159 -8.22 -20.35 5.97
C LEU A 159 -7.02 -19.85 5.13
N VAL A 160 -6.56 -20.70 4.22
CA VAL A 160 -5.49 -20.40 3.27
C VAL A 160 -6.12 -19.93 1.97
N VAL A 161 -5.88 -18.68 1.60
CA VAL A 161 -6.42 -18.04 0.40
C VAL A 161 -5.29 -17.78 -0.59
N THR A 162 -5.46 -18.20 -1.83
CA THR A 162 -4.51 -17.95 -2.92
C THR A 162 -5.18 -17.19 -4.05
N ALA A 163 -4.58 -16.08 -4.44
CA ALA A 163 -5.04 -15.28 -5.57
C ALA A 163 -4.74 -15.96 -6.92
N PRO A 164 -5.46 -15.62 -7.99
CA PRO A 164 -5.15 -16.08 -9.35
C PRO A 164 -3.71 -15.77 -9.77
N ALA A 165 -3.05 -16.71 -10.43
CA ALA A 165 -1.65 -16.59 -10.84
C ALA A 165 -1.40 -15.56 -11.96
N SER A 166 -2.42 -15.11 -12.65
CA SER A 166 -2.31 -14.03 -13.64
C SER A 166 -3.57 -13.18 -13.67
N SER A 167 -3.38 -11.87 -13.68
CA SER A 167 -4.44 -10.89 -13.92
C SER A 167 -4.90 -10.83 -15.40
N ALA A 168 -4.28 -11.60 -16.29
CA ALA A 168 -4.45 -11.51 -17.74
C ALA A 168 -5.88 -11.73 -18.25
N LYS A 169 -6.74 -12.41 -17.49
CA LYS A 169 -8.16 -12.57 -17.84
C LYS A 169 -9.07 -11.44 -17.35
N MET A 170 -8.60 -10.58 -16.46
CA MET A 170 -9.39 -9.47 -15.93
C MET A 170 -9.25 -8.17 -16.74
N MET A 171 -8.34 -8.10 -17.70
CA MET A 171 -8.03 -6.87 -18.48
C MET A 171 -9.08 -6.49 -19.54
N THR A 172 -10.17 -7.22 -19.69
CA THR A 172 -11.21 -6.92 -20.73
C THR A 172 -12.40 -6.12 -20.21
N ARG A 173 -12.42 -5.72 -18.93
CA ARG A 173 -13.44 -4.82 -18.40
C ARG A 173 -12.77 -3.56 -17.84
N ALA A 174 -12.90 -2.47 -18.57
CA ALA A 174 -12.65 -1.13 -18.04
C ALA A 174 -13.47 -0.94 -16.75
N THR A 175 -12.82 -0.56 -15.65
CA THR A 175 -13.45 -0.28 -14.35
C THR A 175 -14.20 -1.46 -13.70
N ALA A 176 -13.77 -2.70 -13.89
CA ALA A 176 -14.29 -3.80 -13.10
C ALA A 176 -13.81 -3.64 -11.64
N ASP A 177 -14.75 -3.64 -10.72
CA ASP A 177 -14.46 -3.81 -9.30
C ASP A 177 -13.73 -5.16 -9.14
N ASN A 178 -12.43 -5.10 -8.82
CA ASN A 178 -11.60 -6.30 -8.64
C ASN A 178 -11.80 -6.89 -7.25
N SER A 179 -12.64 -6.28 -6.42
CA SER A 179 -12.99 -6.79 -5.11
C SER A 179 -14.01 -7.93 -5.24
N THR A 180 -13.84 -8.92 -4.40
CA THR A 180 -14.73 -10.07 -4.39
C THR A 180 -14.76 -10.70 -3.02
N ASP A 181 -15.81 -11.44 -2.71
CA ASP A 181 -16.00 -12.07 -1.43
C ASP A 181 -15.55 -13.54 -1.45
N ILE A 182 -14.74 -13.91 -0.47
CA ILE A 182 -14.59 -15.30 -0.08
C ILE A 182 -15.52 -15.54 1.09
N ALA A 183 -16.41 -16.50 0.94
CA ALA A 183 -17.43 -16.80 1.94
C ALA A 183 -17.23 -18.21 2.50
N VAL A 184 -17.31 -18.33 3.82
CA VAL A 184 -17.32 -19.58 4.56
C VAL A 184 -18.71 -19.78 5.16
N LEU A 185 -19.47 -20.72 4.63
CA LEU A 185 -20.72 -21.19 5.23
C LEU A 185 -20.35 -22.25 6.27
N ALA A 186 -20.67 -21.99 7.52
CA ALA A 186 -20.51 -22.93 8.62
C ALA A 186 -21.87 -23.44 9.10
N THR A 187 -21.94 -24.69 9.50
CA THR A 187 -23.15 -25.28 10.08
C THR A 187 -22.83 -26.29 11.17
N ASN A 188 -23.71 -26.39 12.16
CA ASN A 188 -23.69 -27.46 13.16
C ASN A 188 -24.82 -28.48 12.98
N GLY A 189 -25.61 -28.37 11.89
CA GLY A 189 -26.77 -29.19 11.60
C GLY A 189 -28.09 -28.58 12.07
N LYS A 190 -28.05 -27.66 13.05
CA LYS A 190 -29.25 -26.92 13.54
C LYS A 190 -29.21 -25.46 13.07
N TYR A 191 -28.02 -24.86 13.07
CA TYR A 191 -27.78 -23.46 12.71
C TYR A 191 -26.78 -23.39 11.57
N ALA A 192 -26.87 -22.33 10.80
CA ALA A 192 -25.89 -21.97 9.77
C ALA A 192 -25.54 -20.49 9.85
N MET A 193 -24.29 -20.16 9.55
CA MET A 193 -23.81 -18.78 9.52
C MET A 193 -22.81 -18.62 8.37
N ILE A 194 -22.70 -17.41 7.84
CA ILE A 194 -21.79 -17.10 6.75
C ILE A 194 -20.80 -16.04 7.25
N ALA A 195 -19.52 -16.37 7.24
CA ALA A 195 -18.44 -15.41 7.39
C ALA A 195 -17.90 -15.02 6.02
N LYS A 196 -17.63 -13.74 5.80
CA LYS A 196 -17.13 -13.22 4.52
C LYS A 196 -15.90 -12.35 4.75
N ILE A 197 -14.98 -12.41 3.81
CA ILE A 197 -13.84 -11.50 3.71
C ILE A 197 -13.73 -10.98 2.29
N GLN A 198 -13.54 -9.68 2.14
CA GLN A 198 -13.34 -9.06 0.84
C GLN A 198 -11.90 -9.17 0.41
N VAL A 199 -11.67 -9.62 -0.81
CA VAL A 199 -10.34 -9.76 -1.40
C VAL A 199 -10.28 -9.06 -2.74
N SER A 200 -9.11 -8.49 -3.07
CA SER A 200 -8.86 -7.90 -4.38
C SER A 200 -7.45 -8.23 -4.85
N ILE A 201 -7.24 -8.18 -6.15
CA ILE A 201 -5.90 -8.25 -6.73
C ILE A 201 -5.37 -6.84 -6.84
N LYS A 202 -4.15 -6.59 -6.34
CA LYS A 202 -3.45 -5.33 -6.56
C LYS A 202 -3.34 -5.06 -8.06
N ASN A 203 -3.78 -3.88 -8.47
CA ASN A 203 -3.48 -3.39 -9.79
C ASN A 203 -1.99 -3.04 -9.82
N ARG A 204 -1.18 -3.86 -10.46
CA ARG A 204 0.23 -3.56 -10.64
C ARG A 204 0.51 -3.13 -12.07
N THR A 205 1.41 -2.18 -12.23
CA THR A 205 1.93 -1.78 -13.52
C THR A 205 2.96 -2.82 -13.99
N ASP A 206 2.77 -3.39 -15.17
CA ASP A 206 3.79 -4.17 -15.88
C ASP A 206 4.42 -3.27 -16.95
N TYR A 207 5.58 -2.68 -16.62
CA TYR A 207 6.30 -1.77 -17.52
C TYR A 207 6.71 -2.44 -18.84
N LYS A 208 6.95 -3.76 -18.84
CA LYS A 208 7.23 -4.48 -20.09
C LYS A 208 5.98 -4.58 -20.97
N ALA A 209 4.83 -4.88 -20.37
CA ALA A 209 3.56 -4.91 -21.10
C ALA A 209 3.19 -3.50 -21.61
N ASP A 210 3.39 -2.46 -20.81
CA ASP A 210 3.16 -1.08 -21.21
C ASP A 210 4.07 -0.69 -22.41
N PHE A 211 5.35 -1.05 -22.35
CA PHE A 211 6.29 -0.86 -23.46
C PHE A 211 5.80 -1.56 -24.74
N ASP A 212 5.41 -2.84 -24.65
CA ASP A 212 4.93 -3.63 -25.80
C ASP A 212 3.67 -3.05 -26.44
N HIS A 213 2.80 -2.45 -25.62
CA HIS A 213 1.59 -1.78 -26.10
C HIS A 213 1.80 -0.33 -26.55
N GLY A 214 3.05 0.14 -26.60
CA GLY A 214 3.39 1.49 -27.05
C GLY A 214 3.03 2.59 -26.07
N LYS A 215 2.80 2.24 -24.80
CA LYS A 215 2.60 3.25 -23.76
C LYS A 215 3.92 3.89 -23.35
N ASP A 216 3.85 5.15 -22.98
CA ASP A 216 5.00 5.92 -22.53
C ASP A 216 5.40 5.51 -21.10
N ILE A 217 6.66 5.12 -20.93
CA ILE A 217 7.32 4.98 -19.65
C ILE A 217 8.23 6.19 -19.49
N THR A 218 7.99 6.99 -18.47
CA THR A 218 8.81 8.18 -18.20
C THR A 218 9.89 7.87 -17.16
N ILE A 219 11.13 8.24 -17.44
CA ILE A 219 12.29 8.11 -16.54
C ILE A 219 13.02 9.45 -16.49
N GLY A 220 12.92 10.16 -15.36
CA GLY A 220 13.60 11.45 -15.20
C GLY A 220 13.18 12.51 -16.22
N GLY A 221 12.00 12.38 -16.81
CA GLY A 221 11.49 13.25 -17.88
C GLY A 221 11.78 12.75 -19.30
N ILE A 222 12.47 11.62 -19.44
CA ILE A 222 12.74 10.98 -20.74
C ILE A 222 11.65 9.95 -21.00
N THR A 223 11.07 9.97 -22.19
CA THR A 223 10.05 9.03 -22.63
C THR A 223 10.68 7.79 -23.26
N ILE A 224 10.26 6.63 -22.78
CA ILE A 224 10.67 5.30 -23.27
C ILE A 224 9.42 4.58 -23.76
N ASN A 225 9.39 4.22 -25.03
CA ASN A 225 8.35 3.38 -25.64
C ASN A 225 8.90 2.60 -26.83
N ASN A 226 8.12 1.67 -27.36
CA ASN A 226 8.54 0.81 -28.47
C ASN A 226 8.65 1.52 -29.82
N GLN A 227 8.16 2.74 -29.94
CA GLN A 227 8.31 3.54 -31.18
C GLN A 227 9.66 4.26 -31.19
N ILE A 228 10.05 4.85 -30.04
CA ILE A 228 11.34 5.56 -29.87
C ILE A 228 12.51 4.56 -29.87
N TYR A 229 12.31 3.42 -29.23
CA TYR A 229 13.32 2.36 -29.06
C TYR A 229 12.99 1.11 -29.87
N SER A 230 12.53 1.29 -31.12
CA SER A 230 12.07 0.19 -32.01
C SER A 230 13.16 -0.80 -32.39
N ASP A 231 14.44 -0.39 -32.34
CA ASP A 231 15.60 -1.22 -32.67
C ASP A 231 16.38 -1.70 -31.42
N ALA A 232 15.89 -1.41 -30.23
CA ALA A 232 16.56 -1.79 -28.99
C ALA A 232 16.62 -3.32 -28.81
N ASP A 233 17.69 -3.79 -28.17
CA ASP A 233 17.76 -5.15 -27.64
C ASP A 233 17.03 -5.19 -26.30
N ILE A 234 15.93 -5.95 -26.26
CA ILE A 234 15.02 -5.98 -25.13
C ILE A 234 15.10 -7.35 -24.46
N GLN A 235 15.38 -7.37 -23.17
CA GLN A 235 15.47 -8.60 -22.39
C GLN A 235 14.54 -8.53 -21.14
N ILE A 236 13.98 -9.68 -20.78
CA ILE A 236 13.33 -9.90 -19.48
C ILE A 236 14.22 -10.84 -18.71
N LEU A 237 14.67 -10.41 -17.54
CA LEU A 237 15.59 -11.16 -16.69
C LEU A 237 14.94 -11.43 -15.35
N ASP A 238 15.05 -12.66 -14.87
CA ASP A 238 14.40 -13.14 -13.65
C ASP A 238 15.43 -13.64 -12.66
N ALA A 239 15.43 -13.04 -11.47
CA ALA A 239 16.28 -13.40 -10.34
C ALA A 239 15.51 -14.16 -9.24
N THR A 240 14.51 -14.96 -9.59
CA THR A 240 13.75 -15.77 -8.64
C THR A 240 14.58 -16.94 -8.10
N ASP A 241 15.32 -17.62 -8.96
CA ASP A 241 16.02 -18.87 -8.61
C ASP A 241 17.53 -18.70 -8.35
N ALA A 242 18.14 -17.65 -8.90
CA ALA A 242 19.59 -17.39 -8.78
C ALA A 242 19.94 -15.93 -9.06
N ASP A 243 21.14 -15.52 -8.62
CA ASP A 243 21.72 -14.23 -9.02
C ASP A 243 21.93 -14.18 -10.55
N VAL A 244 21.61 -13.04 -11.15
CA VAL A 244 21.71 -12.84 -12.58
C VAL A 244 22.79 -11.80 -12.90
N ALA A 245 23.83 -12.22 -13.65
CA ALA A 245 24.88 -11.33 -14.09
C ALA A 245 24.45 -10.53 -15.33
N LEU A 246 24.52 -9.20 -15.24
CA LEU A 246 24.17 -8.31 -16.34
C LEU A 246 25.34 -8.03 -17.28
N ASP A 247 26.52 -8.57 -17.02
CA ASP A 247 27.76 -8.24 -17.71
C ASP A 247 27.72 -8.48 -19.21
N THR A 248 26.97 -9.48 -19.66
CA THR A 248 26.86 -9.86 -21.08
C THR A 248 26.05 -8.90 -21.94
N TYR A 249 25.22 -8.07 -21.30
CA TYR A 249 24.33 -7.14 -22.01
C TYR A 249 24.99 -5.78 -22.30
N PHE A 250 26.16 -5.51 -21.71
CA PHE A 250 26.82 -4.22 -21.84
C PHE A 250 28.21 -4.37 -22.42
N SER A 251 28.54 -3.54 -23.40
CA SER A 251 29.91 -3.48 -23.95
C SER A 251 30.25 -2.07 -24.44
N ALA A 252 31.55 -1.84 -24.64
CA ALA A 252 32.04 -0.61 -25.24
C ALA A 252 31.75 -0.51 -26.75
N THR A 253 31.12 -1.53 -27.33
CA THR A 253 30.84 -1.64 -28.78
C THR A 253 29.38 -1.97 -29.09
N MET A 254 28.46 -1.54 -28.20
CA MET A 254 27.03 -1.71 -28.43
C MET A 254 26.59 -0.94 -29.67
N SER A 255 25.93 -1.62 -30.60
CA SER A 255 25.39 -1.01 -31.81
C SER A 255 23.96 -0.50 -31.65
N LYS A 256 23.25 -0.97 -30.61
CA LYS A 256 21.85 -0.68 -30.35
C LYS A 256 21.65 -0.33 -28.86
N PRO A 257 20.59 0.40 -28.55
CA PRO A 257 20.14 0.54 -27.17
C PRO A 257 19.81 -0.82 -26.55
N VAL A 258 19.99 -0.94 -25.23
CA VAL A 258 19.60 -2.12 -24.46
C VAL A 258 18.56 -1.73 -23.42
N ILE A 259 17.46 -2.46 -23.36
CA ILE A 259 16.41 -2.29 -22.36
C ILE A 259 16.25 -3.60 -21.59
N LEU A 260 16.48 -3.55 -20.28
CA LEU A 260 16.34 -4.69 -19.40
C LEU A 260 15.12 -4.48 -18.49
N PHE A 261 14.16 -5.39 -18.55
CA PHE A 261 13.07 -5.49 -17.59
C PHE A 261 13.42 -6.58 -16.58
N LEU A 262 13.58 -6.19 -15.32
CA LEU A 262 14.03 -7.06 -14.24
C LEU A 262 12.85 -7.51 -13.39
N THR A 263 12.82 -8.79 -13.01
CA THR A 263 11.83 -9.38 -12.12
C THR A 263 12.48 -10.41 -11.19
N GLY A 264 11.80 -10.80 -10.11
CA GLY A 264 12.35 -11.72 -9.11
C GLY A 264 13.12 -10.99 -8.00
N THR A 265 12.68 -11.20 -6.75
CA THR A 265 13.22 -10.51 -5.56
C THR A 265 14.01 -11.42 -4.63
N ALA A 266 14.06 -12.72 -4.92
CA ALA A 266 14.74 -13.70 -4.07
C ALA A 266 16.28 -13.61 -4.19
N HIS A 267 16.78 -13.19 -5.34
CA HIS A 267 18.18 -13.05 -5.65
C HIS A 267 18.48 -11.67 -6.25
N ASN A 268 19.75 -11.41 -6.63
CA ASN A 268 20.20 -10.10 -7.06
C ASN A 268 20.60 -10.10 -8.54
N PHE A 269 20.46 -8.93 -9.16
CA PHE A 269 21.14 -8.64 -10.41
C PHE A 269 22.52 -8.07 -10.10
N THR A 270 23.58 -8.54 -10.80
CA THR A 270 24.95 -8.16 -10.49
C THR A 270 25.70 -7.64 -11.70
N THR A 271 26.69 -6.76 -11.48
CA THR A 271 27.68 -6.40 -12.48
C THR A 271 29.07 -6.57 -11.88
N THR A 272 29.91 -7.43 -12.45
CA THR A 272 31.20 -7.81 -11.84
C THR A 272 32.35 -6.92 -12.30
N GLY A 273 32.33 -6.44 -13.53
CA GLY A 273 33.38 -5.60 -14.11
C GLY A 273 33.02 -4.12 -14.17
N VAL A 274 34.02 -3.29 -14.43
CA VAL A 274 33.81 -1.89 -14.80
C VAL A 274 33.01 -1.87 -16.10
N LYS A 275 31.89 -1.16 -16.11
CA LYS A 275 31.02 -1.08 -17.29
C LYS A 275 31.33 0.15 -18.10
N SER A 276 31.63 -0.07 -19.38
CA SER A 276 31.67 0.97 -20.41
C SER A 276 30.58 0.68 -21.41
N ILE A 277 29.78 1.65 -21.75
CA ILE A 277 28.68 1.51 -22.72
C ILE A 277 28.85 2.49 -23.87
N SER A 278 28.40 2.10 -25.06
CA SER A 278 28.49 2.92 -26.27
C SER A 278 27.13 3.31 -26.83
N ASN A 279 26.05 2.93 -26.17
CA ASN A 279 24.68 3.25 -26.53
C ASN A 279 23.79 3.34 -25.28
N ASP A 280 22.53 3.69 -25.44
CA ASP A 280 21.58 3.83 -24.33
C ASP A 280 21.41 2.50 -23.57
N VAL A 281 21.44 2.57 -22.26
CA VAL A 281 21.13 1.46 -21.35
C VAL A 281 20.01 1.87 -20.42
N ILE A 282 18.94 1.10 -20.44
CA ILE A 282 17.72 1.35 -19.67
C ILE A 282 17.42 0.11 -18.83
N ILE A 283 17.37 0.27 -17.51
CA ILE A 283 17.14 -0.81 -16.56
C ILE A 283 15.90 -0.48 -15.76
N ILE A 284 14.86 -1.32 -15.88
CA ILE A 284 13.55 -1.11 -15.27
C ILE A 284 13.16 -2.34 -14.45
N GLY A 285 12.80 -2.16 -13.17
CA GLY A 285 12.06 -3.18 -12.43
C GLY A 285 10.70 -3.37 -13.10
N ARG A 286 10.42 -4.57 -13.58
CA ARG A 286 9.28 -4.85 -14.45
C ARG A 286 7.94 -4.46 -13.83
N TYR A 287 7.79 -4.68 -12.54
CA TYR A 287 6.54 -4.46 -11.83
C TYR A 287 6.68 -3.39 -10.77
N ASP A 288 5.71 -2.47 -10.68
CA ASP A 288 5.76 -1.33 -9.76
C ASP A 288 5.63 -1.72 -8.27
N ASP A 289 5.07 -2.88 -7.98
CA ASP A 289 4.94 -3.47 -6.65
C ASP A 289 6.09 -4.43 -6.28
N GLU A 290 7.09 -4.60 -7.16
CA GLU A 290 8.22 -5.50 -6.99
C GLU A 290 9.53 -4.73 -6.98
N GLN A 291 10.26 -4.77 -5.87
CA GLN A 291 11.54 -4.09 -5.75
C GLN A 291 12.71 -5.04 -5.98
N VAL A 292 13.10 -5.21 -7.21
CA VAL A 292 14.28 -5.99 -7.60
C VAL A 292 15.57 -5.29 -7.18
N THR A 293 16.62 -6.05 -6.88
CA THR A 293 17.89 -5.49 -6.39
C THR A 293 19.03 -5.64 -7.40
N LEU A 294 19.61 -4.50 -7.80
CA LEU A 294 20.87 -4.43 -8.54
C LEU A 294 22.02 -4.22 -7.54
N ARG A 295 22.98 -5.15 -7.47
CA ARG A 295 24.19 -5.09 -6.62
C ARG A 295 25.44 -5.00 -7.52
N PRO A 296 25.89 -3.78 -7.87
CA PRO A 296 27.10 -3.62 -8.66
C PRO A 296 28.34 -3.86 -7.79
N ILE A 297 29.27 -4.67 -8.28
CA ILE A 297 30.58 -4.91 -7.65
C ILE A 297 31.59 -3.86 -8.11
N ASN A 298 31.41 -3.33 -9.31
CA ASN A 298 32.24 -2.29 -9.91
C ASN A 298 31.42 -1.13 -10.49
N CYS A 299 32.10 -0.02 -10.76
CA CYS A 299 31.48 1.22 -11.24
C CYS A 299 31.10 1.16 -12.74
N TRP A 300 30.19 2.03 -13.12
CA TRP A 300 29.97 2.41 -14.50
C TRP A 300 30.96 3.49 -14.90
N LYS A 301 31.60 3.33 -16.07
CA LYS A 301 32.66 4.23 -16.52
C LYS A 301 32.62 4.39 -18.04
N SER A 302 32.96 5.56 -18.53
CA SER A 302 33.09 5.85 -19.96
C SER A 302 31.81 5.44 -20.75
N CYS A 303 30.68 5.97 -20.33
CA CYS A 303 29.40 5.68 -20.97
C CYS A 303 29.10 6.71 -22.06
N LYS A 304 28.74 6.23 -23.25
CA LYS A 304 28.19 7.02 -24.35
C LYS A 304 26.72 6.65 -24.49
N GLY A 305 25.86 7.64 -24.47
CA GLY A 305 24.41 7.45 -24.48
C GLY A 305 23.79 7.61 -23.09
N LYS A 306 22.50 7.27 -22.97
CA LYS A 306 21.74 7.44 -21.74
C LYS A 306 21.95 6.27 -20.81
N LEU A 307 21.97 6.55 -19.49
CA LEU A 307 21.99 5.53 -18.45
C LEU A 307 20.78 5.79 -17.53
N LEU A 308 19.73 4.98 -17.68
CA LEU A 308 18.44 5.20 -17.07
C LEU A 308 18.05 4.03 -16.15
N PHE A 309 17.64 4.35 -14.93
CA PHE A 309 17.18 3.37 -13.96
C PHE A 309 15.79 3.73 -13.46
N LYS A 310 14.89 2.76 -13.41
CA LYS A 310 13.53 2.94 -12.89
C LYS A 310 13.08 1.76 -12.03
N ASN A 311 12.46 2.08 -10.89
CA ASN A 311 11.75 1.12 -10.06
C ASN A 311 12.62 -0.07 -9.60
N ILE A 312 13.87 0.20 -9.20
CA ILE A 312 14.80 -0.82 -8.68
C ILE A 312 15.47 -0.35 -7.38
N LYS A 313 15.91 -1.30 -6.58
CA LYS A 313 16.88 -1.05 -5.52
C LYS A 313 18.29 -1.17 -6.09
N ILE A 314 19.12 -0.15 -5.92
CA ILE A 314 20.55 -0.16 -6.22
C ILE A 314 21.30 -0.27 -4.90
N ASP A 315 21.84 -1.44 -4.60
CA ASP A 315 22.54 -1.72 -3.35
C ASP A 315 24.07 -1.61 -3.57
N LEU A 316 24.67 -0.57 -3.02
CA LEU A 316 26.07 -0.25 -3.19
C LEU A 316 27.01 -0.91 -2.16
N SER A 317 26.51 -1.89 -1.39
CA SER A 317 27.29 -2.56 -0.33
C SER A 317 28.55 -3.26 -0.87
N ASP A 318 28.50 -3.81 -2.06
CA ASP A 318 29.60 -4.57 -2.68
C ASP A 318 30.52 -3.70 -3.56
N LEU A 319 30.22 -2.43 -3.67
CA LEU A 319 30.98 -1.50 -4.51
C LEU A 319 32.34 -1.10 -3.86
N ASN A 320 33.17 -2.09 -3.56
CA ASN A 320 34.39 -1.91 -2.76
C ASN A 320 35.71 -2.10 -3.54
N GLY A 321 35.65 -2.40 -4.83
CA GLY A 321 36.79 -2.94 -5.56
C GLY A 321 37.77 -1.93 -6.12
N GLY A 322 38.99 -1.87 -5.60
CA GLY A 322 40.16 -1.34 -6.26
C GLY A 322 40.26 0.19 -6.39
N SER A 323 41.06 0.69 -7.33
CA SER A 323 41.34 2.10 -7.55
C SER A 323 40.13 2.97 -7.95
N ASN A 324 39.02 2.34 -8.32
CA ASN A 324 37.74 3.00 -8.62
C ASN A 324 36.74 2.89 -7.47
N ALA A 325 37.22 2.54 -6.30
CA ALA A 325 36.47 2.08 -5.16
C ALA A 325 35.32 3.01 -4.74
N GLY A 326 34.13 2.46 -4.75
CA GLY A 326 32.98 2.98 -4.05
C GLY A 326 32.16 4.06 -4.75
N TYR A 327 32.46 4.41 -6.00
CA TYR A 327 31.60 5.27 -6.82
C TYR A 327 30.70 4.41 -7.70
N PHE A 328 29.40 4.68 -7.72
CA PHE A 328 28.50 3.95 -8.61
C PHE A 328 28.77 4.32 -10.07
N ILE A 329 28.85 5.61 -10.37
CA ILE A 329 29.23 6.12 -11.67
C ILE A 329 30.54 6.90 -11.51
N ASN A 330 31.63 6.39 -12.06
CA ASN A 330 32.95 6.98 -12.01
C ASN A 330 33.40 7.40 -13.39
N ASN A 331 33.33 8.68 -13.65
CA ASN A 331 33.67 9.25 -14.94
C ASN A 331 35.09 9.88 -14.96
N ALA A 332 35.96 9.41 -14.10
CA ALA A 332 37.35 9.92 -13.99
C ALA A 332 38.26 9.51 -15.14
N GLY A 333 37.76 8.96 -16.22
CA GLY A 333 38.51 8.61 -17.43
C GLY A 333 38.53 9.71 -18.48
N VAL A 334 39.13 9.43 -19.63
CA VAL A 334 39.07 10.29 -20.80
C VAL A 334 37.64 10.19 -21.38
N ILE A 335 36.94 11.31 -21.39
CA ILE A 335 35.63 11.40 -21.96
C ILE A 335 35.69 12.35 -23.14
N SER A 336 35.11 11.93 -24.23
CA SER A 336 34.87 12.75 -25.40
C SER A 336 33.59 13.56 -25.22
N LYS A 337 33.47 14.69 -25.88
CA LYS A 337 32.21 15.42 -25.96
C LYS A 337 31.10 14.47 -26.50
N GLY A 338 29.99 14.38 -25.77
CA GLY A 338 28.87 13.52 -26.12
C GLY A 338 28.92 12.09 -25.54
N ASP A 339 29.92 11.80 -24.68
CA ASP A 339 29.81 10.64 -23.81
C ASP A 339 28.66 10.89 -22.86
N PHE A 340 28.01 10.23 -22.16
CA PHE A 340 26.85 10.47 -21.32
C PHE A 340 25.99 11.68 -21.68
N THR A 341 24.87 11.47 -22.29
CA THR A 341 23.90 12.53 -22.51
C THR A 341 22.99 12.72 -21.31
N ASP A 342 22.49 11.62 -20.74
CA ASP A 342 21.56 11.65 -19.60
C ASP A 342 21.84 10.51 -18.62
N ILE A 343 21.82 10.84 -17.32
CA ILE A 343 21.79 9.88 -16.22
C ILE A 343 20.51 10.14 -15.45
N CYS A 344 19.58 9.18 -15.45
CA CYS A 344 18.33 9.31 -14.72
C CYS A 344 18.11 8.13 -13.80
N ILE A 345 17.73 8.43 -12.55
CA ILE A 345 17.35 7.45 -11.52
C ILE A 345 15.98 7.87 -11.02
N ASP A 346 14.97 7.07 -11.27
CA ASP A 346 13.57 7.43 -11.06
C ASP A 346 12.84 6.30 -10.31
N ASN A 347 12.12 6.66 -9.25
CA ASN A 347 11.37 5.73 -8.40
C ASN A 347 12.25 4.56 -7.91
N CYS A 348 13.46 4.85 -7.46
CA CYS A 348 14.44 3.86 -7.01
C CYS A 348 14.72 3.96 -5.50
N LEU A 349 15.36 2.93 -4.96
CA LEU A 349 16.04 2.97 -3.68
C LEU A 349 17.55 2.83 -3.91
N ILE A 350 18.35 3.81 -3.52
CA ILE A 350 19.82 3.69 -3.52
C ILE A 350 20.27 3.46 -2.08
N ALA A 351 20.72 2.24 -1.79
CA ALA A 351 21.12 1.82 -0.45
C ALA A 351 22.63 1.72 -0.29
N ASN A 352 23.08 1.84 0.96
CA ASN A 352 24.50 1.67 1.35
C ASN A 352 25.47 2.66 0.69
N VAL A 353 25.04 3.90 0.51
CA VAL A 353 25.86 4.94 -0.13
C VAL A 353 26.98 5.39 0.81
N LEU A 354 28.23 5.07 0.47
CA LEU A 354 29.44 5.47 1.20
C LEU A 354 30.24 6.57 0.51
N LYS A 355 30.06 6.73 -0.79
CA LYS A 355 30.72 7.71 -1.65
C LYS A 355 29.73 8.34 -2.62
N PRO A 356 30.09 9.45 -3.31
CA PRO A 356 29.21 10.04 -4.31
C PRO A 356 28.70 9.03 -5.31
N ILE A 357 27.42 9.11 -5.62
CA ILE A 357 26.77 8.27 -6.64
C ILE A 357 27.42 8.55 -8.00
N TYR A 358 27.66 9.82 -8.29
CA TYR A 358 28.39 10.26 -9.47
C TYR A 358 29.69 10.97 -9.07
N TYR A 359 30.79 10.59 -9.72
CA TYR A 359 32.10 11.17 -9.51
C TYR A 359 32.81 11.46 -10.83
N ASP A 360 33.27 12.68 -10.99
CA ASP A 360 34.17 13.09 -12.08
C ASP A 360 35.35 13.86 -11.52
N ALA A 361 36.52 13.22 -11.50
CA ALA A 361 37.77 13.81 -11.00
C ALA A 361 38.69 14.28 -12.12
N ALA A 362 38.30 14.12 -13.38
CA ALA A 362 39.24 14.44 -14.45
C ALA A 362 39.32 15.94 -14.71
N GLN A 363 40.54 16.43 -14.85
CA GLN A 363 40.81 17.72 -15.48
C GLN A 363 40.49 17.60 -16.98
N LYS A 364 39.21 17.85 -17.34
CA LYS A 364 38.75 17.69 -18.70
C LYS A 364 38.34 19.00 -19.32
N THR A 365 38.49 19.07 -20.63
CA THR A 365 38.04 20.19 -21.44
C THR A 365 36.56 20.15 -21.71
N TYR A 366 35.88 18.98 -21.46
CA TYR A 366 34.50 18.76 -21.76
C TYR A 366 33.78 17.95 -20.66
N PHE A 367 32.49 18.25 -20.45
CA PHE A 367 31.57 17.32 -19.81
C PHE A 367 30.83 16.50 -20.84
N GLY A 368 30.73 15.22 -20.60
CA GLY A 368 29.90 14.33 -21.36
C GLY A 368 28.47 14.20 -20.85
N ILE A 369 28.04 15.02 -19.88
CA ILE A 369 26.73 14.93 -19.26
C ILE A 369 25.93 16.17 -19.61
N ASP A 370 24.77 15.96 -20.24
CA ASP A 370 23.79 17.01 -20.48
C ASP A 370 22.80 17.11 -19.32
N ASN A 371 22.45 15.96 -18.70
CA ASN A 371 21.46 15.95 -17.63
C ASN A 371 21.76 14.85 -16.58
N ILE A 372 21.61 15.20 -15.29
CA ILE A 372 21.51 14.25 -14.18
C ILE A 372 20.21 14.48 -13.46
N SER A 373 19.33 13.48 -13.48
CA SER A 373 18.03 13.52 -12.81
C SER A 373 17.90 12.39 -11.79
N VAL A 374 17.57 12.73 -10.55
CA VAL A 374 17.23 11.76 -9.51
C VAL A 374 15.85 12.17 -8.98
N GLN A 375 14.83 11.40 -9.32
CA GLN A 375 13.44 11.72 -9.02
C GLN A 375 12.77 10.59 -8.25
N ASP A 376 11.86 10.91 -7.34
CA ASP A 376 11.05 9.97 -6.56
C ASP A 376 11.87 8.82 -5.93
N THR A 377 13.15 9.08 -5.65
CA THR A 377 14.15 8.11 -5.24
C THR A 377 14.55 8.32 -3.80
N ARG A 378 14.53 7.24 -3.01
CA ARG A 378 15.04 7.21 -1.64
C ARG A 378 16.53 6.90 -1.66
N ILE A 379 17.33 7.67 -0.90
CA ILE A 379 18.79 7.49 -0.79
C ILE A 379 19.16 7.23 0.66
N GLU A 380 19.77 6.08 0.94
CA GLU A 380 20.25 5.68 2.26
C GLU A 380 21.76 5.86 2.33
N VAL A 381 22.20 6.89 3.06
CA VAL A 381 23.61 7.27 3.19
C VAL A 381 24.20 6.71 4.47
N ASN A 382 25.25 5.90 4.35
CA ASN A 382 25.97 5.30 5.47
C ASN A 382 27.23 6.09 5.88
N ALA A 383 27.42 7.32 5.35
CA ALA A 383 28.54 8.19 5.65
C ALA A 383 28.12 9.42 6.46
N ILE A 384 29.05 9.95 7.28
CA ILE A 384 28.78 11.13 8.13
C ILE A 384 28.58 12.39 7.29
N LYS A 385 29.39 12.57 6.24
CA LYS A 385 29.30 13.65 5.27
C LYS A 385 29.61 13.11 3.89
N ILE A 386 28.73 13.32 2.94
CA ILE A 386 28.93 12.93 1.54
C ILE A 386 28.26 13.94 0.61
N ALA A 387 28.93 14.27 -0.48
CA ALA A 387 28.30 14.89 -1.63
C ALA A 387 27.71 13.77 -2.50
N LEU A 388 26.44 13.81 -2.84
CA LEU A 388 25.82 12.79 -3.71
C LEU A 388 26.42 12.83 -5.12
N ILE A 389 26.77 14.01 -5.57
CA ILE A 389 27.41 14.27 -6.86
C ILE A 389 28.69 15.07 -6.60
N ASN A 390 29.79 14.58 -7.12
CA ASN A 390 31.09 15.24 -7.00
C ASN A 390 31.67 15.49 -8.38
N ILE A 391 31.74 16.75 -8.75
CA ILE A 391 32.26 17.22 -10.03
C ILE A 391 33.45 18.15 -9.76
N TYR A 392 34.55 17.93 -10.45
CA TYR A 392 35.75 18.73 -10.30
C TYR A 392 35.56 20.15 -10.86
N LYS A 393 36.27 21.10 -10.24
CA LYS A 393 36.17 22.55 -10.41
C LYS A 393 36.19 23.05 -11.86
N GLY A 394 35.21 23.84 -12.26
CA GLY A 394 35.35 24.77 -13.39
C GLY A 394 34.40 24.61 -14.57
N PHE A 395 33.27 23.91 -14.42
CA PHE A 395 32.35 23.67 -15.53
C PHE A 395 30.90 24.05 -15.25
N ASN A 396 30.23 24.57 -16.25
CA ASN A 396 28.76 24.76 -16.21
C ASN A 396 28.08 23.42 -16.49
N LEU A 397 27.35 22.92 -15.50
CA LEU A 397 26.38 21.87 -15.72
C LEU A 397 25.20 22.45 -16.49
N GLY A 398 24.71 21.74 -17.48
CA GLY A 398 23.38 21.90 -17.99
C GLY A 398 22.34 21.74 -16.86
N ASP A 399 21.11 21.54 -17.14
CA ASP A 399 20.05 21.46 -16.14
C ASP A 399 20.31 20.36 -15.11
N TYR A 400 20.43 20.76 -13.84
CA TYR A 400 20.64 19.89 -12.71
C TYR A 400 19.35 19.83 -11.88
N LYS A 401 18.71 18.67 -11.81
CA LYS A 401 17.47 18.49 -11.04
C LYS A 401 17.58 17.30 -10.08
N ILE A 402 17.59 17.57 -8.78
CA ILE A 402 17.37 16.55 -7.76
C ILE A 402 16.00 16.79 -7.15
N LYS A 403 15.08 15.86 -7.35
CA LYS A 403 13.81 15.75 -6.64
C LYS A 403 13.82 14.43 -5.87
N THR A 404 14.18 14.48 -4.61
CA THR A 404 14.12 13.30 -3.74
C THR A 404 12.84 13.35 -2.91
N LYS A 405 12.10 12.25 -2.83
CA LYS A 405 10.97 12.11 -1.89
C LYS A 405 11.46 12.10 -0.44
N THR A 406 12.58 11.48 -0.17
CA THR A 406 13.13 11.34 1.18
C THR A 406 14.64 11.17 1.12
N LEU A 407 15.37 11.99 1.85
CA LEU A 407 16.79 11.79 2.14
C LEU A 407 16.89 11.27 3.57
N GLU A 408 17.00 9.96 3.76
CA GLU A 408 17.19 9.35 5.07
C GLU A 408 18.67 9.20 5.39
N LYS A 409 19.10 9.81 6.48
CA LYS A 409 20.44 9.69 7.01
C LYS A 409 20.44 8.71 8.18
N ASN A 410 20.80 7.45 7.92
CA ASN A 410 21.05 6.47 8.98
C ASN A 410 22.41 6.74 9.63
N ILE A 411 22.42 7.60 10.64
CA ILE A 411 23.57 7.74 11.53
C ILE A 411 23.46 6.62 12.56
N LYS A 412 24.14 5.50 12.35
CA LYS A 412 24.42 4.58 13.45
C LYS A 412 25.34 5.31 14.41
N ASN A 413 24.81 5.71 15.57
CA ASN A 413 25.60 6.18 16.70
C ASN A 413 26.58 5.08 17.11
N LYS A 414 27.79 5.13 16.59
CA LYS A 414 28.93 4.51 17.26
C LYS A 414 29.33 5.46 18.37
N SER A 415 28.89 5.17 19.60
CA SER A 415 29.54 5.71 20.79
C SER A 415 30.98 5.22 20.80
N TYR A 416 31.92 6.12 20.60
CA TYR A 416 33.29 5.88 20.96
C TYR A 416 33.36 6.08 22.48
N ALA A 417 33.64 4.99 23.21
CA ALA A 417 34.13 5.03 24.58
C ALA A 417 35.61 5.45 24.59
#